data_4be7edc2dcdd6e5a73800989da0a378d
#
_entry.id   4be7edc2dcdd6e5a73800989da0a378d
#
_cell.length_a   1.000
_cell.length_b   1.000
_cell.length_c   1.000
_cell.angle_alpha   90.00
_cell.angle_beta   90.00
_cell.angle_gamma   90.00
#
_symmetry.space_group_name_H-M   'P 1'
#
loop_
_entity.id
_entity.type
_entity.pdbx_description
1 polymer ?
#
loop_
_entity_poly.entity_id
_entity_poly.type
_entity_poly.pdbx_seq_one_letter_code
_entity_poly.pdbx_strand_id
1 'polypeptide(L)'
;MMKLFDAHCHLQDSRILSKTPQLIKTAQDKGIVRFVVNGVCEQDWHLVKQMAETYPCVIPCFGLHPWFVAERSPNWFKTLKEYFDSTPSAAVGEIGVDKGSQGRKIDFSEQVEVLRKQLELAKELNKPASVHCVRAFGDLLELMKSMGPFPAGVILHSYLGSAEMVPEFSKLGAYFSLSGFLMSLKANKAQKMLKMVSSDRILLETDAPDALPNSNDTSTLPKETLNHPANIHNVLDYVASLLEITKEELAELSYQNAVRLFSYEGSKVLQE
;
A
#
# COMPACT_ATOMS: atom_id res chain seq x y z
N MET A 1 14.83 -5.76 -19.22
CA MET A 1 13.79 -4.79 -18.80
C MET A 1 13.73 -4.84 -17.30
N MET A 2 13.72 -3.70 -16.60
CA MET A 2 13.55 -3.66 -15.13
C MET A 2 12.21 -4.27 -14.77
N LYS A 3 12.20 -5.11 -13.72
CA LYS A 3 10.96 -5.60 -13.13
C LYS A 3 10.56 -4.68 -11.99
N LEU A 4 9.29 -4.26 -11.96
CA LEU A 4 8.72 -3.45 -10.89
C LEU A 4 7.52 -4.15 -10.29
N PHE A 5 7.27 -3.84 -9.02
CA PHE A 5 6.20 -4.37 -8.23
C PHE A 5 5.43 -3.18 -7.64
N ASP A 6 4.18 -2.98 -8.03
CA ASP A 6 3.33 -1.94 -7.45
C ASP A 6 2.76 -2.46 -6.13
N ALA A 7 3.36 -2.00 -5.03
CA ALA A 7 3.07 -2.54 -3.69
C ALA A 7 1.74 -2.04 -3.10
N HIS A 8 1.07 -1.08 -3.73
CA HIS A 8 -0.24 -0.60 -3.29
C HIS A 8 -0.95 0.19 -4.40
N CYS A 9 -2.14 -0.27 -4.80
CA CYS A 9 -3.02 0.44 -5.72
C CYS A 9 -4.49 0.03 -5.51
N HIS A 10 -5.42 0.76 -6.16
CA HIS A 10 -6.87 0.55 -6.10
C HIS A 10 -7.46 0.39 -7.51
N LEU A 11 -7.07 -0.66 -8.22
CA LEU A 11 -7.57 -0.92 -9.59
C LEU A 11 -9.07 -1.22 -9.67
N GLN A 12 -9.70 -1.52 -8.51
CA GLN A 12 -11.15 -1.69 -8.36
C GLN A 12 -11.91 -0.37 -8.19
N ASP A 13 -11.21 0.76 -8.04
CA ASP A 13 -11.87 2.07 -7.89
C ASP A 13 -12.74 2.38 -9.09
N SER A 14 -13.98 2.80 -8.83
CA SER A 14 -15.00 3.07 -9.85
C SER A 14 -14.57 4.09 -10.92
N ARG A 15 -13.66 5.01 -10.56
CA ARG A 15 -13.10 6.03 -11.47
C ARG A 15 -12.28 5.42 -12.61
N ILE A 16 -11.69 4.23 -12.40
CA ILE A 16 -10.79 3.57 -13.37
C ILE A 16 -11.17 2.13 -13.68
N LEU A 17 -12.11 1.51 -12.97
CA LEU A 17 -12.48 0.11 -13.08
C LEU A 17 -12.72 -0.36 -14.52
N SER A 18 -13.45 0.43 -15.32
CA SER A 18 -13.73 0.09 -16.72
C SER A 18 -12.48 0.06 -17.60
N LYS A 19 -11.39 0.70 -17.16
CA LYS A 19 -10.11 0.78 -17.89
C LYS A 19 -9.06 -0.19 -17.35
N THR A 20 -9.35 -0.90 -16.26
CA THR A 20 -8.39 -1.77 -15.56
C THR A 20 -7.68 -2.77 -16.48
N PRO A 21 -8.34 -3.48 -17.42
CA PRO A 21 -7.64 -4.38 -18.33
C PRO A 21 -6.55 -3.67 -19.15
N GLN A 22 -6.85 -2.47 -19.66
CA GLN A 22 -5.90 -1.68 -20.44
C GLN A 22 -4.79 -1.10 -19.55
N LEU A 23 -5.10 -0.68 -18.32
CA LEU A 23 -4.12 -0.16 -17.36
C LEU A 23 -3.11 -1.24 -16.96
N ILE A 24 -3.57 -2.45 -16.64
CA ILE A 24 -2.70 -3.60 -16.33
C ILE A 24 -1.80 -3.89 -17.53
N LYS A 25 -2.37 -4.02 -18.73
CA LYS A 25 -1.59 -4.30 -19.93
C LYS A 25 -0.51 -3.24 -20.17
N THR A 26 -0.89 -1.96 -20.13
CA THR A 26 0.05 -0.85 -20.34
C THR A 26 1.18 -0.86 -19.30
N ALA A 27 0.86 -1.18 -18.05
CA ALA A 27 1.85 -1.26 -16.99
C ALA A 27 2.79 -2.45 -17.19
N GLN A 28 2.25 -3.63 -17.57
CA GLN A 28 3.06 -4.81 -17.87
C GLN A 28 4.02 -4.58 -19.04
N ASP A 29 3.57 -3.90 -20.10
CA ASP A 29 4.41 -3.51 -21.25
C ASP A 29 5.58 -2.59 -20.82
N LYS A 30 5.47 -1.93 -19.65
CA LYS A 30 6.51 -1.11 -19.01
C LYS A 30 7.28 -1.81 -17.89
N GLY A 31 7.10 -3.11 -17.70
CA GLY A 31 7.87 -3.92 -16.74
C GLY A 31 7.28 -4.03 -15.35
N ILE A 32 6.06 -3.54 -15.12
CA ILE A 32 5.36 -3.77 -13.84
C ILE A 32 4.76 -5.18 -13.87
N VAL A 33 5.26 -6.08 -13.04
CA VAL A 33 4.93 -7.51 -13.10
C VAL A 33 3.91 -7.96 -12.06
N ARG A 34 3.69 -7.16 -11.00
CA ARG A 34 2.73 -7.44 -9.93
C ARG A 34 2.05 -6.17 -9.45
N PHE A 35 0.80 -6.32 -9.00
CA PHE A 35 -0.06 -5.25 -8.49
C PHE A 35 -0.73 -5.73 -7.20
N VAL A 36 -0.47 -5.04 -6.09
CA VAL A 36 -1.18 -5.28 -4.82
C VAL A 36 -2.42 -4.41 -4.81
N VAL A 37 -3.57 -5.02 -5.04
CA VAL A 37 -4.85 -4.31 -5.13
C VAL A 37 -5.57 -4.36 -3.80
N ASN A 38 -5.77 -3.20 -3.20
CA ASN A 38 -6.29 -3.04 -1.85
C ASN A 38 -7.77 -2.67 -1.86
N GLY A 39 -8.62 -3.58 -1.34
CA GLY A 39 -10.01 -3.27 -1.03
C GLY A 39 -10.10 -2.34 0.17
N VAL A 40 -11.14 -1.49 0.21
CA VAL A 40 -11.28 -0.47 1.25
C VAL A 40 -12.55 -0.64 2.08
N CYS A 41 -13.53 -1.42 1.59
CA CYS A 41 -14.81 -1.62 2.26
C CYS A 41 -15.52 -2.90 1.79
N GLU A 42 -16.56 -3.30 2.51
CA GLU A 42 -17.34 -4.51 2.19
C GLU A 42 -17.91 -4.48 0.76
N GLN A 43 -18.17 -3.29 0.21
CA GLN A 43 -18.76 -3.12 -1.12
C GLN A 43 -17.78 -3.40 -2.25
N ASP A 44 -16.44 -3.33 -2.02
CA ASP A 44 -15.46 -3.51 -3.08
C ASP A 44 -14.63 -4.81 -2.97
N TRP A 45 -14.68 -5.52 -1.84
CA TRP A 45 -13.90 -6.76 -1.67
C TRP A 45 -14.18 -7.81 -2.74
N HIS A 46 -15.44 -7.91 -3.19
CA HIS A 46 -15.80 -8.84 -4.27
C HIS A 46 -15.12 -8.48 -5.61
N LEU A 47 -14.93 -7.18 -5.89
CA LEU A 47 -14.24 -6.71 -7.10
C LEU A 47 -12.75 -7.05 -7.04
N VAL A 48 -12.11 -6.84 -5.89
CA VAL A 48 -10.70 -7.21 -5.67
C VAL A 48 -10.50 -8.72 -5.82
N LYS A 49 -11.40 -9.53 -5.24
CA LYS A 49 -11.36 -10.99 -5.41
C LYS A 49 -11.47 -11.39 -6.88
N GLN A 50 -12.46 -10.85 -7.60
CA GLN A 50 -12.67 -11.12 -9.03
C GLN A 50 -11.45 -10.73 -9.88
N MET A 51 -10.82 -9.58 -9.58
CA MET A 51 -9.58 -9.17 -10.25
C MET A 51 -8.47 -10.17 -10.02
N ALA A 52 -8.30 -10.64 -8.78
CA ALA A 52 -7.27 -11.62 -8.47
C ALA A 52 -7.51 -12.97 -9.16
N GLU A 53 -8.76 -13.37 -9.33
CA GLU A 53 -9.13 -14.59 -10.10
C GLU A 53 -8.86 -14.40 -11.60
N THR A 54 -9.08 -13.19 -12.12
CA THR A 54 -8.93 -12.90 -13.56
C THR A 54 -7.47 -12.65 -13.96
N TYR A 55 -6.70 -12.00 -13.10
CA TYR A 55 -5.32 -11.56 -13.40
C TYR A 55 -4.31 -12.21 -12.44
N PRO A 56 -3.47 -13.16 -12.93
CA PRO A 56 -2.43 -13.79 -12.11
C PRO A 56 -1.45 -12.80 -11.49
N CYS A 57 -1.24 -11.64 -12.13
CA CYS A 57 -0.36 -10.58 -11.63
C CYS A 57 -0.94 -9.76 -10.46
N VAL A 58 -2.23 -9.94 -10.14
CA VAL A 58 -2.89 -9.22 -9.05
C VAL A 58 -2.81 -10.01 -7.75
N ILE A 59 -2.28 -9.38 -6.71
CA ILE A 59 -2.30 -9.85 -5.31
C ILE A 59 -3.43 -9.11 -4.61
N PRO A 60 -4.49 -9.80 -4.17
CA PRO A 60 -5.60 -9.15 -3.49
C PRO A 60 -5.25 -8.80 -2.05
N CYS A 61 -5.78 -7.67 -1.57
CA CYS A 61 -5.83 -7.34 -0.15
C CYS A 61 -7.26 -7.00 0.25
N PHE A 62 -7.67 -7.48 1.43
CA PHE A 62 -8.97 -7.15 2.01
C PHE A 62 -8.79 -6.43 3.33
N GLY A 63 -9.50 -5.32 3.48
CA GLY A 63 -9.48 -4.51 4.69
C GLY A 63 -10.61 -3.49 4.73
N LEU A 64 -10.85 -2.96 5.91
CA LEU A 64 -11.79 -1.87 6.13
C LEU A 64 -10.98 -0.61 6.43
N HIS A 65 -10.95 0.28 5.45
CA HIS A 65 -10.25 1.55 5.50
C HIS A 65 -10.92 2.51 6.52
N PRO A 66 -10.18 3.39 7.21
CA PRO A 66 -10.73 4.30 8.22
C PRO A 66 -11.90 5.16 7.74
N TRP A 67 -11.96 5.52 6.47
CA TRP A 67 -13.06 6.33 5.94
C TRP A 67 -14.41 5.60 5.90
N PHE A 68 -14.41 4.28 5.90
CA PHE A 68 -15.62 3.44 5.79
C PHE A 68 -16.00 2.77 7.12
N VAL A 69 -15.29 3.08 8.21
CA VAL A 69 -15.55 2.48 9.54
C VAL A 69 -16.97 2.74 10.04
N ALA A 70 -17.50 3.94 9.80
CA ALA A 70 -18.87 4.27 10.22
C ALA A 70 -19.96 3.55 9.40
N GLU A 71 -19.64 3.11 8.18
CA GLU A 71 -20.57 2.47 7.25
C GLU A 71 -20.53 0.93 7.33
N ARG A 72 -19.66 0.37 8.19
CA ARG A 72 -19.49 -1.08 8.30
C ARG A 72 -20.78 -1.78 8.78
N SER A 73 -21.05 -2.94 8.22
CA SER A 73 -22.15 -3.77 8.70
C SER A 73 -21.84 -4.36 10.09
N PRO A 74 -22.86 -4.79 10.85
CA PRO A 74 -22.63 -5.49 12.12
C PRO A 74 -21.77 -6.77 11.98
N ASN A 75 -21.76 -7.37 10.80
CA ASN A 75 -21.06 -8.62 10.50
C ASN A 75 -19.75 -8.43 9.72
N TRP A 76 -19.30 -7.18 9.51
CA TRP A 76 -18.17 -6.86 8.65
C TRP A 76 -16.93 -7.74 8.92
N PHE A 77 -16.61 -7.98 10.18
CA PHE A 77 -15.42 -8.72 10.56
C PHE A 77 -15.53 -10.22 10.26
N LYS A 78 -16.73 -10.79 10.43
CA LYS A 78 -17.02 -12.15 10.01
C LYS A 78 -16.92 -12.29 8.50
N THR A 79 -17.53 -11.37 7.76
CA THR A 79 -17.45 -11.32 6.30
C THR A 79 -16.00 -11.18 5.83
N LEU A 80 -15.20 -10.32 6.48
CA LEU A 80 -13.78 -10.19 6.16
C LEU A 80 -13.04 -11.53 6.31
N LYS A 81 -13.25 -12.27 7.40
CA LYS A 81 -12.65 -13.60 7.59
C LYS A 81 -13.07 -14.59 6.51
N GLU A 82 -14.33 -14.62 6.11
CA GLU A 82 -14.84 -15.45 5.01
C GLU A 82 -14.15 -15.16 3.67
N TYR A 83 -13.79 -13.89 3.41
CA TYR A 83 -12.99 -13.52 2.24
C TYR A 83 -11.58 -14.10 2.31
N PHE A 84 -10.91 -14.10 3.47
CA PHE A 84 -9.60 -14.73 3.64
C PHE A 84 -9.66 -16.25 3.49
N ASP A 85 -10.69 -16.90 4.06
CA ASP A 85 -10.89 -18.35 3.93
C ASP A 85 -11.08 -18.78 2.48
N SER A 86 -11.80 -17.97 1.69
CA SER A 86 -12.07 -18.24 0.27
C SER A 86 -10.98 -17.74 -0.68
N THR A 87 -9.99 -16.99 -0.18
CA THR A 87 -8.92 -16.38 -1.00
C THR A 87 -7.58 -16.47 -0.28
N PRO A 88 -6.96 -17.66 -0.21
CA PRO A 88 -5.69 -17.86 0.51
C PRO A 88 -4.55 -16.94 0.04
N SER A 89 -4.62 -16.47 -1.22
CA SER A 89 -3.64 -15.53 -1.77
C SER A 89 -3.78 -14.08 -1.29
N ALA A 90 -4.83 -13.77 -0.50
CA ALA A 90 -5.04 -12.39 -0.03
C ALA A 90 -4.12 -12.02 1.14
N ALA A 91 -3.61 -10.79 1.15
CA ALA A 91 -3.02 -10.11 2.30
C ALA A 91 -4.04 -9.16 2.96
N VAL A 92 -3.68 -8.58 4.10
CA VAL A 92 -4.57 -7.66 4.83
C VAL A 92 -4.36 -6.23 4.32
N GLY A 93 -5.42 -5.51 4.01
CA GLY A 93 -5.37 -4.10 3.57
C GLY A 93 -6.49 -3.75 2.58
N GLU A 94 -6.81 -2.46 2.47
CA GLU A 94 -6.22 -1.34 3.18
C GLU A 94 -6.92 -1.15 4.54
N ILE A 95 -6.11 -1.00 5.57
CA ILE A 95 -6.57 -0.74 6.94
C ILE A 95 -5.85 0.53 7.44
N GLY A 96 -6.24 1.11 8.58
CA GLY A 96 -5.46 2.22 9.09
C GLY A 96 -6.20 3.21 9.96
N VAL A 97 -5.58 4.40 10.12
CA VAL A 97 -6.12 5.55 10.86
C VAL A 97 -5.87 6.85 10.11
N ASP A 98 -6.83 7.76 10.18
CA ASP A 98 -6.79 9.03 9.47
C ASP A 98 -7.33 10.19 10.33
N LYS A 99 -6.47 11.17 10.62
CA LYS A 99 -6.84 12.47 11.24
C LYS A 99 -6.88 13.61 10.20
N GLY A 100 -6.85 13.28 8.90
CA GLY A 100 -7.01 14.23 7.81
C GLY A 100 -8.45 14.72 7.63
N SER A 101 -8.70 15.43 6.54
CA SER A 101 -10.01 16.08 6.31
C SER A 101 -11.18 15.09 6.21
N GLN A 102 -10.96 13.90 5.66
CA GLN A 102 -11.97 12.87 5.55
C GLN A 102 -12.06 12.06 6.86
N GLY A 103 -10.92 11.58 7.37
CA GLY A 103 -10.88 10.74 8.57
C GLY A 103 -11.45 11.41 9.82
N ARG A 104 -11.33 12.74 9.96
CA ARG A 104 -11.94 13.50 11.07
C ARG A 104 -13.46 13.45 11.14
N LYS A 105 -14.13 12.98 10.12
CA LYS A 105 -15.58 12.77 10.13
C LYS A 105 -15.99 11.49 10.85
N ILE A 106 -15.04 10.61 11.11
CA ILE A 106 -15.23 9.32 11.77
C ILE A 106 -14.59 9.39 13.16
N ASP A 107 -15.25 8.87 14.16
CA ASP A 107 -14.69 8.80 15.51
C ASP A 107 -13.35 8.07 15.51
N PHE A 108 -12.32 8.73 16.06
CA PHE A 108 -10.95 8.21 16.00
C PHE A 108 -10.76 6.96 16.85
N SER A 109 -11.50 6.84 17.96
CA SER A 109 -11.44 5.64 18.80
C SER A 109 -12.00 4.41 18.08
N GLU A 110 -13.06 4.59 17.28
CA GLU A 110 -13.58 3.54 16.41
C GLU A 110 -12.58 3.13 15.31
N GLN A 111 -11.91 4.11 14.69
CA GLN A 111 -10.85 3.78 13.72
C GLN A 111 -9.75 2.93 14.35
N VAL A 112 -9.29 3.30 15.55
CA VAL A 112 -8.24 2.57 16.30
C VAL A 112 -8.71 1.16 16.68
N GLU A 113 -9.97 0.99 17.13
CA GLU A 113 -10.52 -0.32 17.46
C GLU A 113 -10.59 -1.24 16.24
N VAL A 114 -11.09 -0.72 15.12
CA VAL A 114 -11.20 -1.46 13.86
C VAL A 114 -9.82 -1.81 13.32
N LEU A 115 -8.86 -0.88 13.36
CA LEU A 115 -7.47 -1.16 12.98
C LEU A 115 -6.86 -2.27 13.84
N ARG A 116 -7.02 -2.21 15.16
CA ARG A 116 -6.51 -3.22 16.09
C ARG A 116 -7.00 -4.62 15.72
N LYS A 117 -8.30 -4.79 15.51
CA LYS A 117 -8.90 -6.09 15.12
C LYS A 117 -8.30 -6.64 13.83
N GLN A 118 -8.04 -5.77 12.86
CA GLN A 118 -7.48 -6.17 11.57
C GLN A 118 -5.97 -6.46 11.65
N LEU A 119 -5.22 -5.75 12.49
CA LEU A 119 -3.81 -6.07 12.76
C LEU A 119 -3.67 -7.39 13.54
N GLU A 120 -4.59 -7.68 14.47
CA GLU A 120 -4.67 -8.98 15.15
C GLU A 120 -4.93 -10.10 14.15
N LEU A 121 -5.88 -9.89 13.23
CA LEU A 121 -6.16 -10.83 12.15
C LEU A 121 -4.94 -11.06 11.23
N ALA A 122 -4.21 -10.01 10.88
CA ALA A 122 -2.99 -10.14 10.08
C ALA A 122 -1.94 -11.03 10.79
N LYS A 123 -1.80 -10.89 12.10
CA LYS A 123 -0.91 -11.76 12.92
C LYS A 123 -1.44 -13.19 13.00
N GLU A 124 -2.75 -13.39 13.22
CA GLU A 124 -3.40 -14.70 13.24
C GLU A 124 -3.18 -15.46 11.93
N LEU A 125 -3.34 -14.77 10.80
CA LEU A 125 -3.16 -15.33 9.46
C LEU A 125 -1.69 -15.42 9.01
N ASN A 126 -0.75 -14.84 9.76
CA ASN A 126 0.66 -14.70 9.39
C ASN A 126 0.83 -14.04 7.99
N LYS A 127 0.12 -12.96 7.74
CA LYS A 127 0.09 -12.24 6.47
C LYS A 127 0.50 -10.78 6.65
N PRO A 128 1.14 -10.16 5.63
CA PRO A 128 1.45 -8.75 5.68
C PRO A 128 0.18 -7.90 5.69
N ALA A 129 0.29 -6.69 6.27
CA ALA A 129 -0.79 -5.72 6.31
C ALA A 129 -0.40 -4.41 5.67
N SER A 130 -1.23 -3.86 4.75
CA SER A 130 -1.06 -2.53 4.18
C SER A 130 -1.85 -1.50 4.98
N VAL A 131 -1.14 -0.51 5.54
CA VAL A 131 -1.66 0.42 6.54
C VAL A 131 -1.61 1.86 6.05
N HIS A 132 -2.78 2.45 5.97
CA HIS A 132 -3.01 3.89 5.78
C HIS A 132 -2.76 4.66 7.07
N CYS A 133 -2.01 5.75 6.98
CA CYS A 133 -1.82 6.63 8.14
C CYS A 133 -1.70 8.09 7.72
N VAL A 134 -2.68 8.90 8.06
CA VAL A 134 -2.65 10.35 7.81
C VAL A 134 -2.73 11.12 9.12
N ARG A 135 -1.69 11.91 9.42
CA ARG A 135 -1.59 12.77 10.61
C ARG A 135 -1.78 12.04 11.95
N ALA A 136 -1.55 10.72 11.99
CA ALA A 136 -1.75 9.84 13.14
C ALA A 136 -0.57 8.87 13.38
N PHE A 137 0.62 9.17 12.84
CA PHE A 137 1.78 8.28 12.95
C PHE A 137 2.20 7.98 14.39
N GLY A 138 2.06 8.96 15.31
CA GLY A 138 2.33 8.73 16.74
C GLY A 138 1.35 7.73 17.35
N ASP A 139 0.04 7.91 17.09
CA ASP A 139 -1.01 7.00 17.57
C ASP A 139 -0.83 5.60 16.99
N LEU A 140 -0.51 5.50 15.70
CA LEU A 140 -0.23 4.22 15.04
C LEU A 140 0.98 3.52 15.67
N LEU A 141 2.07 4.25 15.90
CA LEU A 141 3.28 3.69 16.52
C LEU A 141 3.00 3.15 17.93
N GLU A 142 2.27 3.89 18.76
CA GLU A 142 1.89 3.45 20.10
C GLU A 142 0.98 2.21 20.06
N LEU A 143 0.02 2.19 19.13
CA LEU A 143 -0.81 1.00 18.93
C LEU A 143 0.04 -0.21 18.54
N MET A 144 0.91 -0.07 17.55
CA MET A 144 1.75 -1.18 17.08
C MET A 144 2.72 -1.65 18.18
N LYS A 145 3.31 -0.74 18.98
CA LYS A 145 4.14 -1.08 20.13
C LYS A 145 3.35 -1.91 21.16
N SER A 146 2.10 -1.57 21.42
CA SER A 146 1.24 -2.30 22.37
C SER A 146 0.92 -3.72 21.92
N MET A 147 0.99 -3.98 20.61
CA MET A 147 0.68 -5.29 20.00
C MET A 147 1.93 -6.15 19.78
N GLY A 148 3.13 -5.56 19.87
CA GLY A 148 4.42 -6.21 19.59
C GLY A 148 4.71 -6.36 18.09
N PRO A 149 5.83 -7.00 17.74
CA PRO A 149 6.30 -7.05 16.36
C PRO A 149 5.33 -7.79 15.43
N PHE A 150 5.44 -7.45 14.13
CA PHE A 150 4.68 -8.05 13.04
C PHE A 150 5.65 -8.82 12.12
N PRO A 151 5.92 -10.09 12.38
CA PRO A 151 6.93 -10.85 11.64
C PRO A 151 6.58 -11.04 10.16
N ALA A 152 5.29 -11.07 9.81
CA ALA A 152 4.85 -11.12 8.42
C ALA A 152 5.00 -9.78 7.69
N GLY A 153 5.30 -8.69 8.41
CA GLY A 153 5.48 -7.35 7.88
C GLY A 153 4.22 -6.47 7.93
N VAL A 154 4.46 -5.17 8.04
CA VAL A 154 3.44 -4.12 7.90
C VAL A 154 3.94 -3.11 6.89
N ILE A 155 3.14 -2.81 5.87
CA ILE A 155 3.44 -1.78 4.89
C ILE A 155 2.84 -0.47 5.39
N LEU A 156 3.69 0.51 5.66
CA LEU A 156 3.23 1.89 5.82
C LEU A 156 3.17 2.49 4.42
N HIS A 157 1.97 2.39 3.80
CA HIS A 157 1.82 2.84 2.42
C HIS A 157 1.86 4.37 2.33
N SER A 158 2.32 4.91 1.21
CA SER A 158 2.48 6.35 0.98
C SER A 158 3.11 7.08 2.17
N TYR A 159 4.20 6.52 2.74
CA TYR A 159 4.77 7.01 3.99
C TYR A 159 5.23 8.46 3.91
N LEU A 160 4.62 9.32 4.71
CA LEU A 160 4.96 10.75 4.86
C LEU A 160 5.27 11.14 6.31
N GLY A 161 5.50 10.14 7.16
CA GLY A 161 5.90 10.34 8.56
C GLY A 161 7.28 10.97 8.72
N SER A 162 7.70 11.19 9.95
CA SER A 162 9.01 11.78 10.21
C SER A 162 10.15 10.75 10.11
N ALA A 163 11.35 11.24 9.81
CA ALA A 163 12.56 10.44 9.77
C ALA A 163 12.86 9.74 11.12
N GLU A 164 12.54 10.40 12.21
CA GLU A 164 12.78 9.95 13.59
C GLU A 164 11.90 8.73 13.96
N MET A 165 10.75 8.56 13.33
CA MET A 165 9.85 7.41 13.57
C MET A 165 10.25 6.15 12.79
N VAL A 166 11.03 6.30 11.72
CA VAL A 166 11.40 5.19 10.84
C VAL A 166 12.07 4.02 11.61
N PRO A 167 13.08 4.24 12.48
CA PRO A 167 13.70 3.15 13.21
C PRO A 167 12.74 2.42 14.14
N GLU A 168 11.81 3.14 14.77
CA GLU A 168 10.84 2.53 15.69
C GLU A 168 9.83 1.65 14.95
N PHE A 169 9.29 2.11 13.83
CA PHE A 169 8.45 1.29 12.98
C PHE A 169 9.21 0.08 12.40
N SER A 170 10.48 0.27 12.00
CA SER A 170 11.31 -0.82 11.47
C SER A 170 11.49 -1.95 12.47
N LYS A 171 11.69 -1.66 13.76
CA LYS A 171 11.79 -2.66 14.85
C LYS A 171 10.51 -3.48 14.99
N LEU A 172 9.36 -2.92 14.58
CA LEU A 172 8.06 -3.60 14.63
C LEU A 172 7.75 -4.40 13.36
N GLY A 173 8.64 -4.40 12.37
CA GLY A 173 8.47 -5.13 11.12
C GLY A 173 7.91 -4.29 9.96
N ALA A 174 7.97 -2.95 10.06
CA ALA A 174 7.47 -2.08 9.00
C ALA A 174 8.35 -2.08 7.75
N TYR A 175 7.68 -2.00 6.60
CA TYR A 175 8.17 -1.60 5.29
C TYR A 175 7.59 -0.23 4.95
N PHE A 176 8.32 0.55 4.17
CA PHE A 176 7.95 1.92 3.81
C PHE A 176 7.72 1.99 2.31
N SER A 177 6.46 2.14 1.92
CA SER A 177 6.09 2.24 0.52
C SER A 177 5.94 3.69 0.09
N LEU A 178 6.44 4.00 -1.09
CA LEU A 178 6.64 5.36 -1.57
C LEU A 178 5.83 5.57 -2.86
N SER A 179 4.97 6.59 -2.84
CA SER A 179 4.11 6.98 -3.96
C SER A 179 4.41 8.40 -4.44
N GLY A 180 3.64 8.88 -5.41
CA GLY A 180 3.69 10.26 -5.89
C GLY A 180 3.45 11.30 -4.80
N PHE A 181 2.78 10.96 -3.70
CA PHE A 181 2.62 11.88 -2.56
C PHE A 181 3.95 12.31 -1.93
N LEU A 182 5.01 11.49 -2.05
CA LEU A 182 6.34 11.89 -1.56
C LEU A 182 6.83 13.19 -2.19
N MET A 183 6.46 13.45 -3.45
CA MET A 183 6.84 14.66 -4.17
C MET A 183 6.17 15.94 -3.62
N SER A 184 5.19 15.82 -2.75
CA SER A 184 4.60 16.96 -2.02
C SER A 184 5.49 17.47 -0.90
N LEU A 185 6.44 16.69 -0.43
CA LEU A 185 7.40 17.07 0.59
C LEU A 185 8.54 17.90 -0.04
N LYS A 186 9.13 18.79 0.78
CA LYS A 186 10.41 19.41 0.40
C LYS A 186 11.47 18.33 0.22
N ALA A 187 12.25 18.40 -0.85
CA ALA A 187 13.24 17.38 -1.22
C ALA A 187 14.19 16.99 -0.08
N ASN A 188 14.70 17.98 0.67
CA ASN A 188 15.59 17.73 1.81
C ASN A 188 14.89 16.94 2.95
N LYS A 189 13.59 17.18 3.17
CA LYS A 189 12.80 16.42 4.16
C LYS A 189 12.57 14.99 3.71
N ALA A 190 12.19 14.81 2.45
CA ALA A 190 12.04 13.48 1.85
C ALA A 190 13.35 12.70 1.88
N GLN A 191 14.48 13.32 1.48
CA GLN A 191 15.79 12.70 1.50
C GLN A 191 16.22 12.30 2.93
N LYS A 192 16.02 13.19 3.93
CA LYS A 192 16.32 12.87 5.34
C LYS A 192 15.55 11.65 5.80
N MET A 193 14.26 11.57 5.48
CA MET A 193 13.41 10.44 5.84
C MET A 193 13.87 9.16 5.13
N LEU A 194 14.11 9.20 3.82
CA LEU A 194 14.55 8.05 3.03
C LEU A 194 15.89 7.49 3.51
N LYS A 195 16.84 8.33 3.90
CA LYS A 195 18.15 7.91 4.45
C LYS A 195 18.04 7.17 5.79
N MET A 196 16.90 7.25 6.47
CA MET A 196 16.63 6.47 7.69
C MET A 196 16.00 5.11 7.39
N VAL A 197 15.45 4.92 6.20
CA VAL A 197 14.87 3.63 5.80
C VAL A 197 15.98 2.69 5.36
N SER A 198 16.05 1.51 6.00
CA SER A 198 16.97 0.46 5.56
C SER A 198 16.62 0.01 4.14
N SER A 199 17.63 -0.25 3.32
CA SER A 199 17.46 -0.62 1.91
C SER A 199 16.57 -1.85 1.71
N ASP A 200 16.55 -2.78 2.67
CA ASP A 200 15.73 -3.98 2.65
C ASP A 200 14.25 -3.75 3.05
N ARG A 201 13.85 -2.49 3.30
CA ARG A 201 12.50 -2.09 3.74
C ARG A 201 11.82 -1.08 2.82
N ILE A 202 12.46 -0.69 1.72
CA ILE A 202 11.90 0.24 0.74
C ILE A 202 11.00 -0.51 -0.24
N LEU A 203 9.78 0.01 -0.45
CA LEU A 203 8.85 -0.42 -1.48
C LEU A 203 8.47 0.77 -2.36
N LEU A 204 8.07 0.49 -3.59
CA LEU A 204 7.48 1.47 -4.51
C LEU A 204 6.03 1.12 -4.79
N GLU A 205 5.20 2.13 -4.92
CA GLU A 205 3.79 1.98 -5.24
C GLU A 205 3.28 3.14 -6.09
N THR A 206 2.09 3.01 -6.64
CA THR A 206 1.43 4.11 -7.33
C THR A 206 0.33 4.76 -6.53
N ASP A 207 -0.34 4.00 -5.68
CA ASP A 207 -1.60 4.41 -5.04
C ASP A 207 -2.66 4.85 -6.07
N ALA A 208 -2.56 4.28 -7.30
CA ALA A 208 -3.50 4.62 -8.37
C ALA A 208 -4.93 4.21 -7.99
N PRO A 209 -5.94 5.07 -8.28
CA PRO A 209 -5.93 6.25 -9.16
C PRO A 209 -5.52 7.58 -8.51
N ASP A 210 -5.15 7.57 -7.25
CA ASP A 210 -4.70 8.76 -6.52
C ASP A 210 -3.18 8.94 -6.64
N ALA A 211 -2.58 9.86 -5.88
CA ALA A 211 -1.13 10.10 -5.79
C ALA A 211 -0.41 10.31 -7.13
N LEU A 212 -1.05 11.00 -8.10
CA LEU A 212 -0.41 11.33 -9.38
C LEU A 212 0.94 12.01 -9.13
N PRO A 213 2.07 11.44 -9.62
CA PRO A 213 3.38 12.03 -9.44
C PRO A 213 3.46 13.43 -10.03
N ASN A 214 3.98 14.40 -9.27
CA ASN A 214 4.23 15.74 -9.77
C ASN A 214 5.57 15.76 -10.51
N SER A 215 5.55 15.55 -11.81
CA SER A 215 6.71 15.59 -12.70
C SER A 215 6.52 16.66 -13.78
N ASN A 216 7.59 16.95 -14.54
CA ASN A 216 7.48 17.88 -15.67
C ASN A 216 6.43 17.42 -16.69
N ASP A 217 6.27 16.12 -16.87
CA ASP A 217 5.28 15.54 -17.78
C ASP A 217 3.86 15.67 -17.27
N THR A 218 3.67 15.70 -15.94
CA THR A 218 2.34 15.77 -15.30
C THR A 218 1.94 17.19 -14.92
N SER A 219 2.89 18.13 -14.83
CA SER A 219 2.65 19.52 -14.38
C SER A 219 1.69 20.31 -15.28
N THR A 220 1.53 19.89 -16.54
CA THR A 220 0.63 20.50 -17.53
C THR A 220 -0.73 19.80 -17.63
N LEU A 221 -0.92 18.69 -16.90
CA LEU A 221 -2.16 17.92 -16.94
C LEU A 221 -3.29 18.61 -16.13
N PRO A 222 -4.56 18.40 -16.52
CA PRO A 222 -5.69 18.82 -15.70
C PRO A 222 -5.61 18.28 -14.27
N LYS A 223 -6.09 19.07 -13.30
CA LYS A 223 -6.06 18.69 -11.86
C LYS A 223 -6.82 17.39 -11.55
N GLU A 224 -7.80 17.05 -12.38
CA GLU A 224 -8.62 15.84 -12.26
C GLU A 224 -7.98 14.63 -12.94
N THR A 225 -6.74 14.75 -13.44
CA THR A 225 -6.05 13.61 -14.06
C THR A 225 -5.78 12.54 -13.02
N LEU A 226 -6.29 11.34 -13.29
CA LEU A 226 -6.10 10.19 -12.43
C LEU A 226 -4.73 9.53 -12.68
N ASN A 227 -4.15 9.03 -11.61
CA ASN A 227 -2.93 8.24 -11.69
C ASN A 227 -3.21 6.84 -12.27
N HIS A 228 -2.16 6.18 -12.76
CA HIS A 228 -2.23 4.79 -13.22
C HIS A 228 -0.91 4.05 -12.95
N PRO A 229 -0.93 2.71 -12.88
CA PRO A 229 0.24 1.93 -12.42
C PRO A 229 1.54 2.18 -13.20
N ALA A 230 1.48 2.51 -14.48
CA ALA A 230 2.69 2.78 -15.26
C ALA A 230 3.46 4.04 -14.80
N ASN A 231 2.85 4.91 -14.00
CA ASN A 231 3.50 6.10 -13.43
C ASN A 231 4.44 5.76 -12.25
N ILE A 232 4.55 4.50 -11.84
CA ILE A 232 5.53 4.06 -10.83
C ILE A 232 6.98 4.41 -11.25
N HIS A 233 7.24 4.51 -12.56
CA HIS A 233 8.54 4.94 -13.08
C HIS A 233 8.91 6.35 -12.63
N ASN A 234 7.94 7.28 -12.54
CA ASN A 234 8.19 8.63 -12.05
C ASN A 234 8.55 8.62 -10.55
N VAL A 235 7.92 7.74 -9.78
CA VAL A 235 8.26 7.55 -8.35
C VAL A 235 9.65 6.94 -8.23
N LEU A 236 9.97 5.92 -9.03
CA LEU A 236 11.28 5.28 -9.09
C LEU A 236 12.38 6.31 -9.38
N ASP A 237 12.22 7.11 -10.43
CA ASP A 237 13.21 8.10 -10.83
C ASP A 237 13.43 9.15 -9.72
N TYR A 238 12.36 9.61 -9.09
CA TYR A 238 12.44 10.59 -8.00
C TYR A 238 13.12 10.02 -6.74
N VAL A 239 12.71 8.85 -6.30
CA VAL A 239 13.29 8.21 -5.10
C VAL A 239 14.77 7.85 -5.33
N ALA A 240 15.12 7.32 -6.50
CA ALA A 240 16.49 7.01 -6.86
C ALA A 240 17.40 8.28 -6.81
N SER A 241 16.88 9.41 -7.33
CA SER A 241 17.58 10.68 -7.27
C SER A 241 17.84 11.18 -5.84
N LEU A 242 16.86 11.00 -4.93
CA LEU A 242 16.99 11.39 -3.52
C LEU A 242 17.95 10.47 -2.73
N LEU A 243 18.01 9.20 -3.10
CA LEU A 243 18.92 8.21 -2.49
C LEU A 243 20.32 8.23 -3.11
N GLU A 244 20.51 8.96 -4.22
CA GLU A 244 21.79 9.05 -4.95
C GLU A 244 22.27 7.66 -5.45
N ILE A 245 21.32 6.81 -5.88
CA ILE A 245 21.57 5.50 -6.49
C ILE A 245 20.98 5.44 -7.89
N THR A 246 21.32 4.43 -8.65
CA THR A 246 20.73 4.22 -9.98
C THR A 246 19.28 3.74 -9.86
N LYS A 247 18.48 4.05 -10.87
CA LYS A 247 17.09 3.54 -10.91
C LYS A 247 17.04 2.02 -11.05
N GLU A 248 18.05 1.44 -11.70
CA GLU A 248 18.19 -0.01 -11.83
C GLU A 248 18.42 -0.67 -10.48
N GLU A 249 19.29 -0.09 -9.63
CA GLU A 249 19.51 -0.56 -8.25
C GLU A 249 18.24 -0.47 -7.41
N LEU A 250 17.56 0.68 -7.45
CA LEU A 250 16.33 0.85 -6.66
C LEU A 250 15.22 -0.08 -7.16
N ALA A 251 15.06 -0.25 -8.47
CA ALA A 251 14.08 -1.15 -9.04
C ALA A 251 14.29 -2.60 -8.57
N GLU A 252 15.53 -3.11 -8.66
CA GLU A 252 15.86 -4.45 -8.19
C GLU A 252 15.64 -4.59 -6.69
N LEU A 253 16.10 -3.63 -5.90
CA LEU A 253 15.98 -3.62 -4.44
C LEU A 253 14.52 -3.63 -4.00
N SER A 254 13.71 -2.72 -4.51
CA SER A 254 12.28 -2.63 -4.17
C SER A 254 11.49 -3.85 -4.63
N TYR A 255 11.84 -4.40 -5.81
CA TYR A 255 11.24 -5.63 -6.31
C TYR A 255 11.53 -6.82 -5.39
N GLN A 256 12.79 -7.03 -4.99
CA GLN A 256 13.18 -8.11 -4.09
C GLN A 256 12.56 -7.97 -2.70
N ASN A 257 12.44 -6.74 -2.19
CA ASN A 257 11.74 -6.47 -0.93
C ASN A 257 10.26 -6.85 -1.01
N ALA A 258 9.59 -6.47 -2.11
CA ALA A 258 8.19 -6.83 -2.32
C ALA A 258 7.99 -8.34 -2.49
N VAL A 259 8.84 -9.01 -3.27
CA VAL A 259 8.81 -10.47 -3.41
C VAL A 259 8.95 -11.14 -2.04
N ARG A 260 9.93 -10.75 -1.23
CA ARG A 260 10.12 -11.31 0.11
C ARG A 260 8.91 -11.08 1.01
N LEU A 261 8.35 -9.87 1.03
CA LEU A 261 7.21 -9.51 1.86
C LEU A 261 5.94 -10.28 1.48
N PHE A 262 5.70 -10.43 0.18
CA PHE A 262 4.51 -11.11 -0.34
C PHE A 262 4.70 -12.62 -0.58
N SER A 263 5.81 -13.21 -0.12
CA SER A 263 6.06 -14.66 -0.15
C SER A 263 5.56 -15.34 1.13
N TYR A 264 4.25 -15.30 1.36
CA TYR A 264 3.57 -16.02 2.45
C TYR A 264 2.80 -17.23 1.91
N GLU A 265 2.37 -18.12 2.80
CA GLU A 265 1.59 -19.32 2.42
C GLU A 265 0.31 -18.96 1.66
N GLY A 266 0.09 -19.59 0.52
CA GLY A 266 -1.03 -19.32 -0.37
C GLY A 266 -0.81 -18.13 -1.33
N SER A 267 0.27 -17.37 -1.18
CA SER A 267 0.55 -16.22 -2.04
C SER A 267 0.82 -16.64 -3.48
N LYS A 268 0.38 -15.79 -4.42
CA LYS A 268 0.67 -15.93 -5.86
C LYS A 268 2.15 -15.76 -6.21
N VAL A 269 2.94 -15.11 -5.34
CA VAL A 269 4.39 -14.93 -5.55
C VAL A 269 5.13 -16.27 -5.43
N LEU A 270 4.61 -17.21 -4.64
CA LEU A 270 5.18 -18.55 -4.45
C LEU A 270 4.75 -19.57 -5.53
N GLN A 271 3.86 -19.19 -6.45
CA GLN A 271 3.30 -20.11 -7.46
C GLN A 271 4.04 -20.04 -8.80
N GLU A 272 5.19 -19.34 -8.89
CA GLU A 272 6.04 -19.21 -10.08
C GLU A 272 7.17 -20.21 -10.15
#